data_2e7e008b31048a76947301394724be80
#
_entry.id   2e7e008b31048a76947301394724be80
#
_cell.length_a   1.000
_cell.length_b   1.000
_cell.length_c   1.000
_cell.angle_alpha   90.00
_cell.angle_beta   90.00
_cell.angle_gamma   90.00
#
_symmetry.space_group_name_H-M   'P 1'
#
loop_
_entity.id
_entity.type
_entity.pdbx_description
1 polymer ?
#
loop_
_entity_poly.entity_id
_entity_poly.type
_entity_poly.pdbx_seq_one_letter_code
_entity_poly.pdbx_strand_id
1 'polypeptide(L)'
;MAAPAAFGDIAKTVNDLLNKDFYHTSPASLEVKSKAPNGVTFNVKGKSAHEGAISGSLEAKYVDAPTGKYPSNSDRTSLRTATHASHPSLKWIPLLSFSFIRCYTRFSTSSLASTPLHRIDAKLISCSHPGLTLTQTWNTGNALDTKLELDNNIAKGLKAEVLTQYLPYSNAKGAKLNLHFKQPNLHARAFFDLLKGPTANFDAVLGHEGFIVGAEGGYDVQKAAITKYSAAVAYSLPEYSAAITATNNLTLFSASYYHRVNAQVEAGAKATWDSKAGNTVGLEVASKYRLDPSSFAKAKINDRGIAALAYNILLRPGVTLGLGASFDTQNLNQAAHKVGASFTFEG
;
A
#
# COMPACT_ATOMS: atom_id res chain seq x y z
N MET A 1 -16.23 0.61 20.11
CA MET A 1 -15.54 -0.51 19.47
C MET A 1 -14.80 0.02 18.25
N ALA A 2 -13.61 -0.48 17.96
CA ALA A 2 -12.87 -0.11 16.74
C ALA A 2 -13.51 -0.83 15.53
N ALA A 3 -13.43 -0.21 14.33
CA ALA A 3 -13.89 -0.85 13.10
C ALA A 3 -13.08 -2.14 12.82
N PRO A 4 -13.71 -3.20 12.29
CA PRO A 4 -13.00 -4.43 11.95
C PRO A 4 -11.96 -4.21 10.86
N ALA A 5 -10.97 -5.10 10.79
CA ALA A 5 -9.97 -5.09 9.74
C ALA A 5 -10.63 -5.26 8.36
N ALA A 6 -9.99 -4.81 7.30
CA ALA A 6 -10.44 -5.08 5.94
C ALA A 6 -10.33 -6.56 5.58
N PHE A 7 -11.06 -7.04 4.56
CA PHE A 7 -11.05 -8.45 4.16
C PHE A 7 -9.64 -9.00 3.93
N GLY A 8 -8.80 -8.28 3.19
CA GLY A 8 -7.40 -8.66 2.95
C GLY A 8 -6.50 -8.62 4.19
N ASP A 9 -6.93 -7.96 5.25
CA ASP A 9 -6.19 -7.79 6.50
C ASP A 9 -6.64 -8.74 7.62
N ILE A 10 -7.62 -9.62 7.37
CA ILE A 10 -8.16 -10.57 8.37
C ILE A 10 -7.05 -11.46 8.95
N ALA A 11 -6.16 -11.98 8.11
CA ALA A 11 -5.02 -12.79 8.51
C ALA A 11 -3.69 -12.01 8.57
N LYS A 12 -3.75 -10.67 8.71
CA LYS A 12 -2.57 -9.80 8.61
C LYS A 12 -1.50 -10.09 9.66
N THR A 13 -1.89 -10.37 10.90
CA THR A 13 -0.94 -10.67 11.99
C THR A 13 -0.02 -11.84 11.64
N VAL A 14 -0.59 -12.94 11.13
CA VAL A 14 0.18 -14.10 10.69
C VAL A 14 0.97 -13.79 9.42
N ASN A 15 0.36 -13.16 8.44
CA ASN A 15 1.02 -12.81 7.18
C ASN A 15 2.18 -11.82 7.41
N ASP A 16 2.06 -10.88 8.33
CA ASP A 16 3.15 -9.96 8.71
C ASP A 16 4.27 -10.73 9.43
N LEU A 17 3.94 -11.71 10.28
CA LEU A 17 4.94 -12.54 10.93
C LEU A 17 5.72 -13.40 9.92
N LEU A 18 5.03 -13.99 8.93
CA LEU A 18 5.60 -14.87 7.92
C LEU A 18 6.37 -14.14 6.81
N ASN A 19 5.97 -12.91 6.44
CA ASN A 19 6.47 -12.26 5.22
C ASN A 19 7.21 -10.94 5.46
N LYS A 20 6.86 -10.22 6.52
CA LYS A 20 7.45 -8.91 6.79
C LYS A 20 8.84 -9.06 7.43
N ASP A 21 9.73 -8.10 7.15
CA ASP A 21 11.08 -8.00 7.74
C ASP A 21 12.03 -9.18 7.38
N PHE A 22 11.73 -9.97 6.35
CA PHE A 22 12.65 -10.93 5.78
C PHE A 22 13.40 -10.32 4.60
N TYR A 23 14.65 -9.93 4.82
CA TYR A 23 15.44 -9.12 3.88
C TYR A 23 16.16 -9.91 2.79
N HIS A 24 16.14 -11.24 2.84
CA HIS A 24 16.78 -12.12 1.85
C HIS A 24 16.18 -12.01 0.43
N THR A 25 15.01 -11.40 0.27
CA THR A 25 14.36 -11.18 -1.04
C THR A 25 15.13 -10.23 -1.95
N SER A 26 16.04 -9.42 -1.39
CA SER A 26 16.83 -8.44 -2.09
C SER A 26 18.25 -8.39 -1.49
N PRO A 27 19.33 -8.48 -2.29
CA PRO A 27 20.70 -8.41 -1.76
C PRO A 27 20.96 -7.13 -0.97
N ALA A 28 20.45 -6.01 -1.48
CA ALA A 28 20.56 -4.74 -0.79
C ALA A 28 19.28 -3.93 -0.99
N SER A 29 18.81 -3.31 0.07
CA SER A 29 17.72 -2.33 0.04
C SER A 29 18.04 -1.11 0.89
N LEU A 30 17.69 0.06 0.39
CA LEU A 30 17.87 1.33 1.05
C LEU A 30 16.53 2.05 1.09
N GLU A 31 16.14 2.52 2.25
CA GLU A 31 14.97 3.37 2.43
C GLU A 31 15.36 4.63 3.19
N VAL A 32 15.05 5.79 2.65
CA VAL A 32 15.28 7.09 3.28
C VAL A 32 13.97 7.82 3.40
N LYS A 33 13.54 8.08 4.63
CA LYS A 33 12.35 8.86 4.95
C LYS A 33 12.77 10.20 5.51
N SER A 34 12.24 11.28 4.98
CA SER A 34 12.49 12.63 5.46
C SER A 34 11.21 13.43 5.51
N LYS A 35 11.04 14.23 6.56
CA LYS A 35 9.89 15.12 6.72
C LYS A 35 10.35 16.57 6.57
N ALA A 36 9.85 17.25 5.55
CA ALA A 36 10.14 18.65 5.35
C ALA A 36 9.33 19.55 6.30
N PRO A 37 9.81 20.75 6.63
CA PRO A 37 9.10 21.69 7.51
C PRO A 37 7.71 22.10 7.03
N ASN A 38 7.45 22.04 5.72
CA ASN A 38 6.16 22.33 5.10
C ASN A 38 5.13 21.18 5.21
N GLY A 39 5.42 20.11 5.98
CA GLY A 39 4.54 18.96 6.16
C GLY A 39 4.59 17.91 5.06
N VAL A 40 5.44 18.10 4.02
CA VAL A 40 5.66 17.08 2.99
C VAL A 40 6.60 16.01 3.53
N THR A 41 6.21 14.75 3.37
CA THR A 41 7.06 13.60 3.68
C THR A 41 7.60 13.01 2.39
N PHE A 42 8.91 12.84 2.31
CA PHE A 42 9.59 12.18 1.21
C PHE A 42 10.03 10.79 1.64
N ASN A 43 9.84 9.81 0.77
CA ASN A 43 10.30 8.44 0.96
C ASN A 43 10.99 7.96 -0.32
N VAL A 44 12.29 7.72 -0.22
CA VAL A 44 13.12 7.21 -1.31
C VAL A 44 13.44 5.76 -1.01
N LYS A 45 13.13 4.86 -1.93
CA LYS A 45 13.44 3.44 -1.81
C LYS A 45 14.28 3.00 -2.99
N GLY A 46 15.33 2.25 -2.70
CA GLY A 46 16.15 1.55 -3.69
C GLY A 46 16.27 0.08 -3.31
N LYS A 47 16.11 -0.80 -4.29
CA LYS A 47 16.28 -2.25 -4.12
C LYS A 47 17.11 -2.80 -5.25
N SER A 48 18.11 -3.63 -4.90
CA SER A 48 18.84 -4.46 -5.84
C SER A 48 18.14 -5.82 -5.97
N ALA A 49 18.02 -6.35 -7.15
CA ALA A 49 17.58 -7.73 -7.35
C ALA A 49 18.78 -8.68 -7.29
N HIS A 50 18.56 -9.95 -6.91
CA HIS A 50 19.63 -10.99 -6.99
C HIS A 50 20.05 -11.24 -8.44
N GLU A 51 19.07 -11.16 -9.35
CA GLU A 51 19.27 -11.25 -10.80
C GLU A 51 18.43 -10.13 -11.42
N GLY A 52 19.06 -9.14 -12.03
CA GLY A 52 18.36 -8.07 -12.73
C GLY A 52 18.75 -6.64 -12.33
N ALA A 53 17.97 -5.70 -12.81
CA ALA A 53 18.22 -4.26 -12.64
C ALA A 53 17.84 -3.77 -11.23
N ILE A 54 18.52 -2.71 -10.81
CA ILE A 54 18.17 -1.98 -9.59
C ILE A 54 16.83 -1.27 -9.81
N SER A 55 15.92 -1.41 -8.86
CA SER A 55 14.65 -0.70 -8.84
C SER A 55 14.66 0.41 -7.77
N GLY A 56 14.08 1.55 -8.09
CA GLY A 56 13.95 2.66 -7.17
C GLY A 56 12.60 3.32 -7.27
N SER A 57 12.18 3.97 -6.20
CA SER A 57 10.98 4.79 -6.18
C SER A 57 11.19 6.02 -5.29
N LEU A 58 10.62 7.13 -5.71
CA LEU A 58 10.51 8.37 -4.95
C LEU A 58 9.02 8.62 -4.69
N GLU A 59 8.66 8.71 -3.43
CA GLU A 59 7.31 9.04 -2.98
C GLU A 59 7.33 10.39 -2.28
N ALA A 60 6.42 11.28 -2.64
CA ALA A 60 6.15 12.53 -1.94
C ALA A 60 4.71 12.49 -1.44
N LYS A 61 4.51 12.67 -0.15
CA LYS A 61 3.20 12.69 0.50
C LYS A 61 2.96 14.03 1.16
N TYR A 62 1.87 14.67 0.80
CA TYR A 62 1.36 15.89 1.43
C TYR A 62 0.04 15.60 2.14
N VAL A 63 -0.05 16.01 3.39
CA VAL A 63 -1.27 15.91 4.20
C VAL A 63 -1.68 17.32 4.58
N ASP A 64 -2.89 17.73 4.16
CA ASP A 64 -3.47 19.00 4.59
C ASP A 64 -4.02 18.81 6.01
N ALA A 65 -3.30 19.35 6.98
CA ALA A 65 -3.77 19.34 8.37
C ALA A 65 -4.95 20.30 8.51
N PRO A 66 -6.02 19.93 9.23
CA PRO A 66 -7.12 20.84 9.49
C PRO A 66 -6.59 22.01 10.33
N THR A 67 -6.24 23.09 9.67
CA THR A 67 -5.95 24.36 10.34
C THR A 67 -7.25 24.87 10.92
N GLY A 68 -7.41 24.76 12.24
CA GLY A 68 -8.58 25.26 12.99
C GLY A 68 -8.73 26.79 13.01
N LYS A 69 -8.28 27.49 11.97
CA LYS A 69 -8.52 28.93 11.75
C LYS A 69 -8.96 29.13 10.31
N TYR A 70 -10.27 29.34 10.12
CA TYR A 70 -10.75 30.00 8.93
C TYR A 70 -10.09 31.38 8.86
N PRO A 71 -9.41 31.77 7.75
CA PRO A 71 -9.02 33.15 7.58
C PRO A 71 -10.32 33.98 7.52
N SER A 72 -10.46 34.91 8.46
CA SER A 72 -11.51 35.89 8.44
C SER A 72 -11.47 36.66 7.11
N ASN A 73 -12.63 36.96 6.56
CA ASN A 73 -12.89 37.62 5.26
C ASN A 73 -12.26 39.03 5.07
N SER A 74 -11.16 39.38 5.74
CA SER A 74 -10.58 40.72 5.67
C SER A 74 -9.50 40.94 4.60
N ASP A 75 -9.03 39.89 3.89
CA ASP A 75 -7.98 40.03 2.87
C ASP A 75 -8.45 39.87 1.41
N ARG A 76 -9.70 40.25 1.15
CA ARG A 76 -10.23 40.27 -0.23
C ARG A 76 -10.07 41.63 -0.94
N THR A 77 -9.01 42.35 -0.69
CA THR A 77 -8.76 43.61 -1.40
C THR A 77 -7.31 43.63 -1.87
N SER A 78 -7.07 43.10 -3.04
CA SER A 78 -6.06 43.52 -4.03
C SER A 78 -5.66 42.39 -4.94
N LEU A 79 -6.40 42.14 -6.00
CA LEU A 79 -5.91 41.59 -7.26
C LEU A 79 -6.98 41.78 -8.33
N ARG A 80 -7.22 43.06 -8.63
CA ARG A 80 -7.77 43.46 -9.94
C ARG A 80 -6.60 43.85 -10.83
N THR A 81 -6.78 43.51 -12.10
CA THR A 81 -6.02 43.95 -13.29
C THR A 81 -4.83 43.10 -13.71
N ALA A 82 -5.08 42.19 -14.65
CA ALA A 82 -4.32 42.08 -15.89
C ALA A 82 -5.19 41.37 -16.93
N THR A 83 -5.61 42.17 -17.89
CA THR A 83 -6.41 41.87 -19.06
C THR A 83 -5.56 41.22 -20.18
N HIS A 84 -6.24 40.35 -20.95
CA HIS A 84 -6.04 40.02 -22.36
C HIS A 84 -4.68 39.54 -22.87
N ALA A 85 -4.64 38.29 -23.31
CA ALA A 85 -4.08 37.90 -24.60
C ALA A 85 -4.72 36.59 -25.08
N SER A 86 -5.22 36.64 -26.28
CA SER A 86 -5.95 35.65 -27.08
C SER A 86 -5.07 34.61 -27.75
N HIS A 87 -5.67 33.42 -28.05
CA HIS A 87 -5.39 32.42 -29.10
C HIS A 87 -4.51 31.19 -28.77
N PRO A 88 -4.71 30.07 -29.53
CA PRO A 88 -5.95 29.37 -29.93
C PRO A 88 -5.94 27.84 -29.60
N SER A 89 -7.12 27.27 -29.64
CA SER A 89 -7.55 25.90 -29.97
C SER A 89 -6.65 24.70 -29.63
N LEU A 90 -7.02 23.99 -28.55
CA LEU A 90 -6.83 22.57 -28.38
C LEU A 90 -8.17 21.93 -28.09
N LYS A 91 -8.56 20.99 -28.96
CA LYS A 91 -9.82 20.27 -28.95
C LYS A 91 -10.05 19.53 -27.62
N TRP A 92 -11.19 19.78 -27.03
CA TRP A 92 -11.70 19.24 -25.79
C TRP A 92 -12.10 17.79 -25.94
N ILE A 93 -11.64 16.95 -25.03
CA ILE A 93 -12.26 15.67 -24.68
C ILE A 93 -13.24 15.98 -23.55
N PRO A 94 -14.52 15.60 -23.66
CA PRO A 94 -15.48 15.91 -22.59
C PRO A 94 -15.20 15.06 -21.36
N LEU A 95 -14.60 15.67 -20.36
CA LEU A 95 -14.58 15.15 -18.99
C LEU A 95 -15.92 15.49 -18.36
N LEU A 96 -16.61 14.45 -17.91
CA LEU A 96 -17.81 14.49 -17.10
C LEU A 96 -17.75 15.63 -16.07
N SER A 97 -18.74 16.51 -16.14
CA SER A 97 -18.87 17.64 -15.24
C SER A 97 -19.19 17.17 -13.82
N PHE A 98 -18.17 16.97 -13.03
CA PHE A 98 -18.28 17.01 -11.57
C PHE A 98 -18.08 18.45 -11.12
N SER A 99 -19.17 19.14 -10.86
CA SER A 99 -19.25 20.54 -10.47
C SER A 99 -18.74 20.83 -9.05
N PHE A 100 -17.71 20.16 -8.55
CA PHE A 100 -17.25 20.31 -7.17
C PHE A 100 -15.75 20.51 -6.94
N ILE A 101 -14.92 20.45 -7.95
CA ILE A 101 -13.48 20.69 -7.76
C ILE A 101 -12.97 21.63 -8.86
N ARG A 102 -13.01 22.94 -8.62
CA ARG A 102 -12.21 23.90 -9.37
C ARG A 102 -10.78 23.89 -8.81
N CYS A 103 -10.01 22.87 -9.15
CA CYS A 103 -8.56 22.88 -9.01
C CYS A 103 -7.96 22.86 -10.42
N TYR A 104 -7.49 24.01 -10.90
CA TYR A 104 -6.78 24.11 -12.17
C TYR A 104 -5.34 23.67 -11.97
N THR A 105 -4.96 22.53 -12.50
CA THR A 105 -3.55 22.19 -12.72
C THR A 105 -3.10 22.84 -14.04
N ARG A 106 -2.36 23.93 -13.94
CA ARG A 106 -1.71 24.56 -15.08
C ARG A 106 -0.33 23.94 -15.26
N PHE A 107 -0.20 22.99 -16.18
CA PHE A 107 1.11 22.54 -16.65
C PHE A 107 1.66 23.61 -17.61
N SER A 108 2.73 24.27 -17.21
CA SER A 108 3.50 25.13 -18.11
C SER A 108 4.69 24.33 -18.62
N THR A 109 4.61 23.87 -19.86
CA THR A 109 5.78 23.33 -20.58
C THR A 109 6.49 24.48 -21.25
N SER A 110 7.59 24.97 -20.69
CA SER A 110 8.54 25.80 -21.41
C SER A 110 9.53 24.92 -22.13
N SER A 111 9.43 24.87 -23.46
CA SER A 111 10.42 24.25 -24.33
C SER A 111 11.69 25.08 -24.34
N LEU A 112 12.79 24.55 -23.82
CA LEU A 112 14.15 24.97 -24.15
C LEU A 112 14.97 23.69 -24.36
N ALA A 113 15.45 23.61 -25.60
CA ALA A 113 16.29 22.52 -26.08
C ALA A 113 17.65 22.52 -25.36
N SER A 114 18.23 21.31 -25.25
CA SER A 114 19.61 21.00 -24.85
C SER A 114 19.95 21.14 -23.35
N THR A 115 19.52 20.15 -22.55
CA THR A 115 20.32 19.53 -21.46
C THR A 115 19.48 18.40 -20.76
N PRO A 116 20.03 17.25 -20.39
CA PRO A 116 19.27 16.12 -19.86
C PRO A 116 19.11 16.19 -18.34
N LEU A 117 18.38 17.18 -17.85
CA LEU A 117 17.90 17.26 -16.47
C LEU A 117 16.58 18.02 -16.50
N HIS A 118 15.49 17.28 -16.73
CA HIS A 118 14.15 17.83 -16.57
C HIS A 118 13.95 18.24 -15.11
N ARG A 119 14.06 19.55 -14.87
CA ARG A 119 13.61 20.18 -13.63
C ARG A 119 12.09 20.16 -13.64
N ILE A 120 11.51 19.23 -12.89
CA ILE A 120 10.05 19.21 -12.66
C ILE A 120 9.79 20.17 -11.49
N ASP A 121 9.42 21.41 -11.82
CA ASP A 121 8.86 22.34 -10.85
C ASP A 121 7.43 21.88 -10.54
N ALA A 122 7.28 20.94 -9.59
CA ALA A 122 6.00 20.58 -9.03
C ALA A 122 5.53 21.70 -8.10
N LYS A 123 4.80 22.66 -8.66
CA LYS A 123 4.12 23.69 -7.88
C LYS A 123 2.92 23.04 -7.20
N LEU A 124 3.09 22.61 -5.96
CA LEU A 124 2.01 22.14 -5.09
C LEU A 124 1.00 23.29 -4.90
N ILE A 125 -0.15 23.15 -5.51
CA ILE A 125 -1.28 24.06 -5.29
C ILE A 125 -1.90 23.67 -3.95
N SER A 126 -1.79 24.53 -2.97
CA SER A 126 -2.48 24.40 -1.68
C SER A 126 -3.99 24.49 -1.90
N CYS A 127 -4.66 23.37 -1.95
CA CYS A 127 -6.10 23.26 -1.82
C CYS A 127 -6.39 22.98 -0.34
N SER A 128 -6.74 23.99 0.43
CA SER A 128 -7.12 23.82 1.84
C SER A 128 -8.49 23.15 1.96
N HIS A 129 -8.51 21.83 1.88
CA HIS A 129 -9.67 21.01 2.25
C HIS A 129 -9.23 20.09 3.39
N PRO A 130 -9.81 20.23 4.59
CA PRO A 130 -9.46 19.37 5.71
C PRO A 130 -9.72 17.90 5.33
N GLY A 131 -8.72 17.04 5.53
CA GLY A 131 -8.80 15.61 5.22
C GLY A 131 -8.34 15.22 3.81
N LEU A 132 -7.78 16.14 3.03
CA LEU A 132 -7.18 15.83 1.73
C LEU A 132 -5.72 15.37 1.89
N THR A 133 -5.40 14.19 1.36
CA THR A 133 -4.03 13.69 1.26
C THR A 133 -3.69 13.44 -0.20
N LEU A 134 -2.58 14.02 -0.66
CA LEU A 134 -2.01 13.79 -1.98
C LEU A 134 -0.71 13.01 -1.84
N THR A 135 -0.62 11.86 -2.49
CA THR A 135 0.61 11.06 -2.59
C THR A 135 0.99 10.89 -4.05
N GLN A 136 2.23 11.19 -4.38
CA GLN A 136 2.78 11.02 -5.72
C GLN A 136 4.02 10.14 -5.65
N THR A 137 4.06 9.10 -6.47
CA THR A 137 5.15 8.12 -6.52
C THR A 137 5.69 8.03 -7.92
N TRP A 138 7.01 8.18 -8.06
CA TRP A 138 7.74 7.98 -9.30
C TRP A 138 8.64 6.75 -9.18
N ASN A 139 8.55 5.84 -10.14
CA ASN A 139 9.32 4.60 -10.18
C ASN A 139 10.37 4.62 -11.28
N THR A 140 11.46 3.88 -11.12
CA THR A 140 12.51 3.70 -12.16
C THR A 140 11.99 3.06 -13.44
N GLY A 141 10.86 2.35 -13.40
CA GLY A 141 10.11 1.90 -14.57
C GLY A 141 9.38 3.01 -15.32
N ASN A 142 9.67 4.28 -15.01
CA ASN A 142 9.08 5.48 -15.60
C ASN A 142 7.54 5.52 -15.43
N ALA A 143 7.02 4.94 -14.34
CA ALA A 143 5.62 5.03 -13.96
C ALA A 143 5.40 6.14 -12.94
N LEU A 144 4.40 6.95 -13.18
CA LEU A 144 3.93 7.98 -12.27
C LEU A 144 2.58 7.56 -11.70
N ASP A 145 2.57 7.31 -10.40
CA ASP A 145 1.37 6.96 -9.65
C ASP A 145 0.95 8.17 -8.78
N THR A 146 -0.30 8.60 -8.90
CA THR A 146 -0.86 9.67 -8.08
C THR A 146 -2.05 9.15 -7.33
N LYS A 147 -2.05 9.31 -6.02
CA LYS A 147 -3.13 8.92 -5.12
C LYS A 147 -3.68 10.15 -4.42
N LEU A 148 -4.97 10.37 -4.56
CA LEU A 148 -5.74 11.39 -3.88
C LEU A 148 -6.67 10.73 -2.88
N GLU A 149 -6.59 11.10 -1.62
CA GLU A 149 -7.41 10.56 -0.54
C GLU A 149 -8.25 11.68 0.08
N LEU A 150 -9.54 11.41 0.23
CA LEU A 150 -10.51 12.26 0.93
C LEU A 150 -11.08 11.46 2.11
N ASP A 151 -10.80 11.88 3.32
CA ASP A 151 -11.27 11.20 4.52
C ASP A 151 -12.35 12.03 5.22
N ASN A 152 -13.48 11.38 5.55
CA ASN A 152 -14.60 11.93 6.33
C ASN A 152 -15.24 13.24 5.78
N ASN A 153 -14.93 13.60 4.55
CA ASN A 153 -15.41 14.88 3.98
C ASN A 153 -16.80 14.74 3.33
N ILE A 154 -17.14 13.55 2.85
CA ILE A 154 -18.42 13.26 2.17
C ILE A 154 -19.46 12.75 3.19
N ALA A 155 -19.05 11.79 4.03
CA ALA A 155 -19.87 11.23 5.10
C ALA A 155 -18.98 10.67 6.22
N LYS A 156 -19.50 10.63 7.45
CA LYS A 156 -18.78 10.04 8.59
C LYS A 156 -18.45 8.56 8.31
N GLY A 157 -17.16 8.22 8.38
CA GLY A 157 -16.66 6.88 8.13
C GLY A 157 -16.48 6.53 6.66
N LEU A 158 -16.76 7.45 5.73
CA LEU A 158 -16.50 7.24 4.30
C LEU A 158 -15.16 7.89 3.91
N LYS A 159 -14.24 7.07 3.40
CA LYS A 159 -12.98 7.49 2.79
C LYS A 159 -13.05 7.16 1.30
N ALA A 160 -12.79 8.15 0.46
CA ALA A 160 -12.69 7.99 -0.99
C ALA A 160 -11.23 8.15 -1.42
N GLU A 161 -10.76 7.26 -2.27
CA GLU A 161 -9.41 7.29 -2.83
C GLU A 161 -9.49 7.20 -4.35
N VAL A 162 -8.82 8.11 -5.02
CA VAL A 162 -8.64 8.08 -6.47
C VAL A 162 -7.18 7.79 -6.76
N LEU A 163 -6.91 6.69 -7.46
CA LEU A 163 -5.57 6.33 -7.89
C LEU A 163 -5.50 6.50 -9.40
N THR A 164 -4.51 7.25 -9.86
CA THR A 164 -4.20 7.40 -11.28
C THR A 164 -2.79 6.93 -11.53
N GLN A 165 -2.62 6.11 -12.55
CA GLN A 165 -1.32 5.62 -13.01
C GLN A 165 -1.08 6.12 -14.42
N TYR A 166 0.10 6.65 -14.67
CA TYR A 166 0.52 7.07 -15.99
C TYR A 166 1.90 6.49 -16.32
N LEU A 167 1.99 5.79 -17.44
CA LEU A 167 3.24 5.28 -18.00
C LEU A 167 3.58 6.08 -19.26
N PRO A 168 4.52 7.04 -19.18
CA PRO A 168 4.88 7.89 -20.33
C PRO A 168 5.37 7.12 -21.55
N TYR A 169 6.14 6.05 -21.33
CA TYR A 169 6.72 5.26 -22.42
C TYR A 169 5.66 4.56 -23.30
N SER A 170 4.65 3.97 -22.70
CA SER A 170 3.57 3.27 -23.40
C SER A 170 2.30 4.10 -23.59
N ASN A 171 2.29 5.32 -23.07
CA ASN A 171 1.11 6.20 -23.01
C ASN A 171 -0.09 5.54 -22.32
N ALA A 172 0.17 4.49 -21.54
CA ALA A 172 -0.85 3.75 -20.83
C ALA A 172 -1.32 4.54 -19.60
N LYS A 173 -2.64 4.62 -19.44
CA LYS A 173 -3.30 5.31 -18.34
C LYS A 173 -4.13 4.31 -17.56
N GLY A 174 -4.09 4.40 -16.24
CA GLY A 174 -4.95 3.66 -15.33
C GLY A 174 -5.67 4.64 -14.41
N ALA A 175 -6.94 4.39 -14.12
CA ALA A 175 -7.66 5.13 -13.09
C ALA A 175 -8.52 4.16 -12.28
N LYS A 176 -8.40 4.23 -10.97
CA LYS A 176 -9.13 3.41 -10.02
C LYS A 176 -9.78 4.31 -8.97
N LEU A 177 -11.01 3.99 -8.61
CA LEU A 177 -11.74 4.61 -7.52
C LEU A 177 -11.92 3.58 -6.42
N ASN A 178 -11.46 3.88 -5.23
CA ASN A 178 -11.64 3.05 -4.05
C ASN A 178 -12.50 3.81 -3.04
N LEU A 179 -13.52 3.17 -2.54
CA LEU A 179 -14.39 3.67 -1.49
C LEU A 179 -14.24 2.76 -0.27
N HIS A 180 -14.01 3.34 0.89
CA HIS A 180 -13.92 2.64 2.16
C HIS A 180 -14.97 3.19 3.11
N PHE A 181 -15.86 2.34 3.57
CA PHE A 181 -16.87 2.68 4.54
C PHE A 181 -16.61 1.95 5.85
N LYS A 182 -16.31 2.71 6.90
CA LYS A 182 -15.94 2.18 8.21
C LYS A 182 -16.96 2.59 9.26
N GLN A 183 -17.54 1.59 9.90
CA GLN A 183 -18.37 1.74 11.10
C GLN A 183 -17.83 0.84 12.22
N PRO A 184 -18.28 1.02 13.48
CA PRO A 184 -17.75 0.24 14.60
C PRO A 184 -17.79 -1.28 14.42
N ASN A 185 -18.79 -1.83 13.70
CA ASN A 185 -18.95 -3.27 13.50
C ASN A 185 -18.88 -3.68 12.02
N LEU A 186 -18.74 -2.73 11.08
CA LEU A 186 -18.75 -2.97 9.65
C LEU A 186 -17.59 -2.25 8.97
N HIS A 187 -16.86 -2.96 8.12
CA HIS A 187 -15.93 -2.37 7.19
C HIS A 187 -16.25 -2.87 5.78
N ALA A 188 -16.81 -2.00 4.94
CA ALA A 188 -17.10 -2.31 3.56
C ALA A 188 -16.16 -1.51 2.64
N ARG A 189 -15.72 -2.13 1.54
CA ARG A 189 -14.90 -1.47 0.52
C ARG A 189 -15.45 -1.79 -0.86
N ALA A 190 -15.29 -0.82 -1.77
CA ALA A 190 -15.60 -0.98 -3.17
C ALA A 190 -14.45 -0.43 -4.01
N PHE A 191 -14.01 -1.18 -4.99
CA PHE A 191 -12.91 -0.84 -5.88
C PHE A 191 -13.43 -0.89 -7.32
N PHE A 192 -13.30 0.22 -8.02
CA PHE A 192 -13.72 0.35 -9.40
C PHE A 192 -12.50 0.64 -10.27
N ASP A 193 -12.25 -0.18 -11.29
CA ASP A 193 -11.30 0.15 -12.34
C ASP A 193 -12.07 0.87 -13.46
N LEU A 194 -11.70 2.13 -13.72
CA LEU A 194 -12.48 3.00 -14.62
C LEU A 194 -12.03 2.91 -16.08
N LEU A 195 -10.80 2.44 -16.35
CA LEU A 195 -10.20 2.49 -17.68
C LEU A 195 -9.91 1.11 -18.28
N LYS A 196 -9.62 0.10 -17.48
CA LYS A 196 -9.31 -1.26 -17.96
C LYS A 196 -10.53 -2.16 -17.93
N GLY A 197 -11.59 -1.82 -18.70
CA GLY A 197 -12.86 -2.52 -18.65
C GLY A 197 -13.50 -2.34 -17.25
N PRO A 198 -14.72 -1.89 -17.12
CA PRO A 198 -15.28 -1.56 -15.82
C PRO A 198 -15.40 -2.84 -14.97
N THR A 199 -14.41 -3.09 -14.14
CA THR A 199 -14.45 -4.15 -13.13
C THR A 199 -14.74 -3.53 -11.78
N ALA A 200 -15.66 -4.12 -11.04
CA ALA A 200 -16.02 -3.72 -9.69
C ALA A 200 -15.69 -4.86 -8.72
N ASN A 201 -14.94 -4.56 -7.68
CA ASN A 201 -14.68 -5.48 -6.58
C ASN A 201 -15.28 -4.91 -5.31
N PHE A 202 -15.98 -5.73 -4.56
CA PHE A 202 -16.61 -5.36 -3.31
C PHE A 202 -16.13 -6.31 -2.24
N ASP A 203 -15.81 -5.79 -1.07
CA ASP A 203 -15.62 -6.60 0.11
C ASP A 203 -16.36 -5.98 1.31
N ALA A 204 -16.81 -6.86 2.20
CA ALA A 204 -17.46 -6.46 3.43
C ALA A 204 -17.00 -7.37 4.57
N VAL A 205 -16.73 -6.77 5.70
CA VAL A 205 -16.31 -7.47 6.92
C VAL A 205 -17.18 -7.00 8.08
N LEU A 206 -17.76 -7.95 8.79
CA LEU A 206 -18.48 -7.74 10.03
C LEU A 206 -17.59 -8.22 11.19
N GLY A 207 -17.54 -7.42 12.24
CA GLY A 207 -16.78 -7.76 13.44
C GLY A 207 -17.63 -7.55 14.69
N HIS A 208 -17.67 -8.54 15.58
CA HIS A 208 -18.35 -8.46 16.85
C HIS A 208 -17.61 -9.30 17.90
N GLU A 209 -17.22 -8.66 19.01
CA GLU A 209 -16.59 -9.33 20.18
C GLU A 209 -15.41 -10.27 19.83
N GLY A 210 -14.56 -9.86 18.89
CA GLY A 210 -13.41 -10.65 18.45
C GLY A 210 -13.73 -11.60 17.28
N PHE A 211 -14.98 -11.93 17.00
CA PHE A 211 -15.37 -12.65 15.79
C PHE A 211 -15.39 -11.72 14.59
N ILE A 212 -14.81 -12.19 13.49
CA ILE A 212 -14.71 -11.46 12.24
C ILE A 212 -15.17 -12.39 11.12
N VAL A 213 -16.14 -11.94 10.34
CA VAL A 213 -16.63 -12.65 9.16
C VAL A 213 -16.56 -11.70 7.99
N GLY A 214 -16.00 -12.14 6.87
CA GLY A 214 -15.84 -11.32 5.68
C GLY A 214 -16.15 -12.09 4.41
N ALA A 215 -16.59 -11.35 3.41
CA ALA A 215 -16.79 -11.83 2.06
C ALA A 215 -16.26 -10.81 1.06
N GLU A 216 -15.77 -11.31 -0.08
CA GLU A 216 -15.28 -10.52 -1.21
C GLU A 216 -15.92 -11.03 -2.49
N GLY A 217 -16.31 -10.12 -3.38
CA GLY A 217 -16.83 -10.43 -4.69
C GLY A 217 -16.26 -9.50 -5.76
N GLY A 218 -15.98 -10.03 -6.95
CA GLY A 218 -15.57 -9.27 -8.13
C GLY A 218 -16.54 -9.48 -9.28
N TYR A 219 -16.88 -8.42 -9.97
CA TYR A 219 -17.80 -8.42 -11.11
C TYR A 219 -17.17 -7.68 -12.29
N ASP A 220 -17.17 -8.31 -13.44
CA ASP A 220 -16.78 -7.73 -14.72
C ASP A 220 -18.03 -7.22 -15.44
N VAL A 221 -18.15 -5.90 -15.59
CA VAL A 221 -19.32 -5.27 -16.19
C VAL A 221 -19.40 -5.56 -17.69
N GLN A 222 -18.26 -5.71 -18.39
CA GLN A 222 -18.25 -6.00 -19.83
C GLN A 222 -18.70 -7.42 -20.14
N LYS A 223 -18.24 -8.38 -19.35
CA LYS A 223 -18.59 -9.80 -19.53
C LYS A 223 -19.87 -10.20 -18.83
N ALA A 224 -20.44 -9.28 -18.02
CA ALA A 224 -21.59 -9.55 -17.15
C ALA A 224 -21.41 -10.83 -16.30
N ALA A 225 -20.19 -11.06 -15.79
CA ALA A 225 -19.82 -12.28 -15.08
C ALA A 225 -19.14 -11.97 -13.74
N ILE A 226 -19.38 -12.85 -12.75
CA ILE A 226 -18.64 -12.84 -11.51
C ILE A 226 -17.24 -13.38 -11.78
N THR A 227 -16.21 -12.59 -11.48
CA THR A 227 -14.80 -12.93 -11.73
C THR A 227 -14.12 -13.55 -10.53
N LYS A 228 -14.53 -13.15 -9.33
CA LYS A 228 -13.90 -13.58 -8.08
C LYS A 228 -14.91 -13.60 -6.95
N TYR A 229 -14.84 -14.61 -6.11
CA TYR A 229 -15.51 -14.62 -4.81
C TYR A 229 -14.64 -15.31 -3.78
N SER A 230 -14.67 -14.81 -2.57
CA SER A 230 -13.86 -15.27 -1.44
C SER A 230 -14.62 -15.07 -0.14
N ALA A 231 -14.33 -15.89 0.84
CA ALA A 231 -14.91 -15.79 2.18
C ALA A 231 -13.83 -15.98 3.24
N ALA A 232 -14.03 -15.39 4.40
CA ALA A 232 -13.12 -15.55 5.53
C ALA A 232 -13.88 -15.49 6.86
N VAL A 233 -13.41 -16.28 7.81
CA VAL A 233 -13.86 -16.26 9.19
C VAL A 233 -12.62 -16.19 10.07
N ALA A 234 -12.64 -15.34 11.09
CA ALA A 234 -11.54 -15.22 12.03
C ALA A 234 -12.04 -14.92 13.43
N TYR A 235 -11.20 -15.24 14.38
CA TYR A 235 -11.34 -14.85 15.76
C TYR A 235 -10.05 -14.17 16.21
N SER A 236 -10.12 -12.93 16.64
CA SER A 236 -8.96 -12.12 16.97
C SER A 236 -9.06 -11.54 18.37
N LEU A 237 -8.11 -11.90 19.21
CA LEU A 237 -7.85 -11.31 20.52
C LEU A 237 -6.46 -10.67 20.56
N PRO A 238 -6.14 -9.85 21.57
CA PRO A 238 -4.82 -9.23 21.69
C PRO A 238 -3.66 -10.23 21.80
N GLU A 239 -3.91 -11.42 22.35
CA GLU A 239 -2.90 -12.45 22.60
C GLU A 239 -2.81 -13.47 21.47
N TYR A 240 -3.93 -13.81 20.83
CA TYR A 240 -3.95 -14.76 19.72
C TYR A 240 -4.98 -14.40 18.65
N SER A 241 -4.72 -14.84 17.44
CA SER A 241 -5.68 -14.75 16.35
C SER A 241 -5.67 -16.02 15.51
N ALA A 242 -6.84 -16.48 15.13
CA ALA A 242 -7.03 -17.60 14.22
C ALA A 242 -7.91 -17.13 13.05
N ALA A 243 -7.56 -17.50 11.83
CA ALA A 243 -8.34 -17.16 10.66
C ALA A 243 -8.36 -18.33 9.66
N ILE A 244 -9.52 -18.55 9.08
CA ILE A 244 -9.73 -19.47 7.95
C ILE A 244 -10.22 -18.61 6.80
N THR A 245 -9.52 -18.68 5.67
CA THR A 245 -9.87 -17.94 4.46
C THR A 245 -10.02 -18.91 3.30
N ALA A 246 -11.05 -18.72 2.50
CA ALA A 246 -11.28 -19.42 1.24
C ALA A 246 -11.26 -18.39 0.13
N THR A 247 -10.24 -18.44 -0.72
CA THR A 247 -9.97 -17.46 -1.78
C THR A 247 -9.96 -18.12 -3.15
N ASN A 248 -9.79 -17.32 -4.21
CA ASN A 248 -9.71 -17.80 -5.59
C ASN A 248 -10.93 -18.66 -5.98
N ASN A 249 -12.15 -18.12 -5.84
CA ASN A 249 -13.41 -18.81 -6.10
C ASN A 249 -13.60 -20.06 -5.22
N LEU A 250 -13.21 -19.94 -3.93
CA LEU A 250 -13.26 -21.00 -2.92
C LEU A 250 -12.45 -22.25 -3.30
N THR A 251 -11.38 -22.11 -4.06
CA THR A 251 -10.48 -23.23 -4.39
C THR A 251 -9.24 -23.27 -3.51
N LEU A 252 -8.81 -22.13 -3.02
CA LEU A 252 -7.63 -21.99 -2.16
C LEU A 252 -8.06 -21.72 -0.72
N PHE A 253 -7.89 -22.71 0.13
CA PHE A 253 -8.17 -22.60 1.55
C PHE A 253 -6.88 -22.34 2.32
N SER A 254 -6.92 -21.41 3.27
CA SER A 254 -5.81 -21.24 4.20
C SER A 254 -6.30 -21.08 5.63
N ALA A 255 -5.70 -21.85 6.52
CA ALA A 255 -5.87 -21.72 7.98
C ALA A 255 -4.60 -21.07 8.54
N SER A 256 -4.77 -20.08 9.37
CA SER A 256 -3.68 -19.34 9.99
C SER A 256 -3.91 -19.15 11.48
N TYR A 257 -2.85 -19.29 12.25
CA TYR A 257 -2.85 -19.13 13.69
C TYR A 257 -1.67 -18.29 14.14
N TYR A 258 -1.92 -17.30 14.95
CA TYR A 258 -0.94 -16.43 15.57
C TYR A 258 -1.12 -16.46 17.07
N HIS A 259 -0.03 -16.55 17.80
CA HIS A 259 -0.02 -16.51 19.26
C HIS A 259 1.14 -15.65 19.77
N ARG A 260 0.81 -14.71 20.63
CA ARG A 260 1.78 -13.94 21.38
C ARG A 260 2.01 -14.65 22.72
N VAL A 261 3.04 -15.51 22.76
CA VAL A 261 3.35 -16.35 23.92
C VAL A 261 3.70 -15.48 25.13
N ASN A 262 4.49 -14.43 24.91
CA ASN A 262 4.84 -13.43 25.93
C ASN A 262 5.23 -12.11 25.26
N ALA A 263 5.72 -11.13 26.04
CA ALA A 263 6.16 -9.83 25.50
C ALA A 263 7.34 -9.93 24.52
N GLN A 264 8.12 -11.00 24.57
CA GLN A 264 9.33 -11.19 23.76
C GLN A 264 9.10 -12.18 22.61
N VAL A 265 8.19 -13.14 22.73
CA VAL A 265 8.00 -14.25 21.80
C VAL A 265 6.64 -14.19 21.13
N GLU A 266 6.66 -14.16 19.81
CA GLU A 266 5.49 -14.29 18.96
C GLU A 266 5.71 -15.51 18.04
N ALA A 267 4.68 -16.35 17.89
CA ALA A 267 4.71 -17.51 17.02
C ALA A 267 3.48 -17.53 16.11
N GLY A 268 3.62 -18.12 14.94
CA GLY A 268 2.51 -18.25 14.02
C GLY A 268 2.75 -19.36 13.01
N ALA A 269 1.64 -19.92 12.55
CA ALA A 269 1.63 -20.96 11.54
C ALA A 269 0.55 -20.67 10.50
N LYS A 270 0.78 -21.09 9.26
CA LYS A 270 -0.19 -21.01 8.18
C LYS A 270 -0.15 -22.29 7.37
N ALA A 271 -1.29 -22.91 7.21
CA ALA A 271 -1.50 -24.03 6.31
C ALA A 271 -2.31 -23.56 5.10
N THR A 272 -1.92 -23.96 3.92
CA THR A 272 -2.57 -23.60 2.66
C THR A 272 -2.87 -24.86 1.86
N TRP A 273 -4.10 -25.01 1.42
CA TRP A 273 -4.55 -26.13 0.61
C TRP A 273 -5.24 -25.64 -0.65
N ASP A 274 -4.78 -26.12 -1.81
CA ASP A 274 -5.39 -25.84 -3.11
C ASP A 274 -6.18 -27.07 -3.57
N SER A 275 -7.51 -26.96 -3.65
CA SER A 275 -8.38 -28.05 -4.05
C SER A 275 -8.23 -28.46 -5.51
N LYS A 276 -7.67 -27.61 -6.37
CA LYS A 276 -7.43 -27.89 -7.79
C LYS A 276 -6.07 -28.51 -8.06
N ALA A 277 -5.05 -28.16 -7.25
CA ALA A 277 -3.68 -28.65 -7.43
C ALA A 277 -3.42 -30.01 -6.79
N GLY A 278 -4.42 -30.63 -6.18
CA GLY A 278 -4.31 -31.92 -5.51
C GLY A 278 -4.10 -31.83 -3.98
N ASN A 279 -3.69 -32.94 -3.37
CA ASN A 279 -3.70 -33.09 -1.91
C ASN A 279 -2.48 -32.48 -1.18
N THR A 280 -1.69 -31.65 -1.82
CA THR A 280 -0.53 -31.02 -1.17
C THR A 280 -0.96 -29.84 -0.29
N VAL A 281 -0.71 -29.96 0.99
CA VAL A 281 -0.91 -28.89 1.98
C VAL A 281 0.44 -28.18 2.16
N GLY A 282 0.52 -26.92 1.80
CA GLY A 282 1.68 -26.09 2.12
C GLY A 282 1.61 -25.65 3.59
N LEU A 283 2.64 -25.90 4.37
CA LEU A 283 2.76 -25.47 5.76
C LEU A 283 3.91 -24.49 5.92
N GLU A 284 3.64 -23.38 6.59
CA GLU A 284 4.65 -22.40 6.97
C GLU A 284 4.53 -22.08 8.46
N VAL A 285 5.66 -22.06 9.14
CA VAL A 285 5.74 -21.70 10.56
C VAL A 285 6.78 -20.61 10.73
N ALA A 286 6.46 -19.62 11.54
CA ALA A 286 7.40 -18.55 11.88
C ALA A 286 7.35 -18.20 13.36
N SER A 287 8.48 -17.72 13.85
CA SER A 287 8.61 -17.15 15.17
C SER A 287 9.38 -15.83 15.13
N LYS A 288 9.06 -14.95 16.05
CA LYS A 288 9.77 -13.70 16.29
C LYS A 288 10.17 -13.62 17.74
N TYR A 289 11.43 -13.35 17.97
CA TYR A 289 12.00 -13.18 19.29
C TYR A 289 12.59 -11.78 19.45
N ARG A 290 12.12 -11.02 20.43
CA ARG A 290 12.69 -9.73 20.80
C ARG A 290 13.84 -9.95 21.77
N LEU A 291 15.05 -9.67 21.30
CA LEU A 291 16.25 -9.75 22.14
C LEU A 291 16.33 -8.55 23.08
N ASP A 292 16.14 -7.37 22.51
CA ASP A 292 16.22 -6.09 23.19
C ASP A 292 15.09 -5.16 22.73
N PRO A 293 14.82 -4.04 23.40
CA PRO A 293 13.88 -3.02 22.92
C PRO A 293 14.21 -2.50 21.51
N SER A 294 15.48 -2.56 21.11
CA SER A 294 16.01 -2.07 19.84
C SER A 294 16.25 -3.17 18.79
N SER A 295 16.15 -4.46 19.17
CA SER A 295 16.46 -5.55 18.24
C SER A 295 15.52 -6.73 18.35
N PHE A 296 15.30 -7.41 17.24
CA PHE A 296 14.56 -8.68 17.18
C PHE A 296 15.11 -9.61 16.10
N ALA A 297 14.96 -10.89 16.34
CA ALA A 297 15.23 -11.95 15.37
C ALA A 297 13.92 -12.60 14.93
N LYS A 298 13.86 -13.03 13.69
CA LYS A 298 12.74 -13.82 13.13
C LYS A 298 13.31 -15.07 12.46
N ALA A 299 12.59 -16.16 12.58
CA ALA A 299 12.88 -17.39 11.88
C ALA A 299 11.59 -17.92 11.26
N LYS A 300 11.66 -18.46 10.05
CA LYS A 300 10.57 -19.19 9.43
C LYS A 300 11.09 -20.43 8.70
N ILE A 301 10.24 -21.40 8.59
CA ILE A 301 10.47 -22.63 7.80
C ILE A 301 9.17 -23.00 7.11
N ASN A 302 9.28 -23.54 5.91
CA ASN A 302 8.16 -24.12 5.19
C ASN A 302 8.30 -25.63 5.02
N ASP A 303 7.26 -26.28 4.53
CA ASP A 303 7.17 -27.71 4.25
C ASP A 303 8.20 -28.20 3.21
N ARG A 304 8.68 -27.29 2.34
CA ARG A 304 9.74 -27.61 1.34
C ARG A 304 11.14 -27.58 1.92
N GLY A 305 11.30 -27.38 3.22
CA GLY A 305 12.59 -27.27 3.87
C GLY A 305 13.31 -25.94 3.62
N ILE A 306 12.63 -24.94 3.08
CA ILE A 306 13.24 -23.60 2.96
C ILE A 306 13.12 -22.90 4.30
N ALA A 307 14.25 -22.63 4.94
CA ALA A 307 14.36 -21.85 6.15
C ALA A 307 14.81 -20.41 5.83
N ALA A 308 14.26 -19.45 6.54
CA ALA A 308 14.72 -18.06 6.46
C ALA A 308 14.89 -17.48 7.86
N LEU A 309 15.97 -16.75 8.03
CA LEU A 309 16.32 -16.02 9.24
C LEU A 309 16.35 -14.52 8.93
N ALA A 310 15.95 -13.73 9.88
CA ALA A 310 16.07 -12.28 9.81
C ALA A 310 16.47 -11.71 11.16
N TYR A 311 17.31 -10.69 11.13
CA TYR A 311 17.73 -9.92 12.28
C TYR A 311 17.53 -8.43 11.98
N ASN A 312 16.90 -7.73 12.89
CA ASN A 312 16.62 -6.32 12.75
C ASN A 312 17.14 -5.60 14.01
N ILE A 313 17.89 -4.52 13.81
CA ILE A 313 18.45 -3.73 14.89
C ILE A 313 18.34 -2.24 14.58
N LEU A 314 17.93 -1.47 15.57
CA LEU A 314 17.99 -0.02 15.57
C LEU A 314 19.39 0.41 16.05
N LEU A 315 20.27 0.76 15.10
CA LEU A 315 21.66 1.16 15.39
C LEU A 315 21.75 2.47 16.18
N ARG A 316 20.89 3.41 15.81
CA ARG A 316 20.70 4.70 16.48
C ARG A 316 19.31 5.24 16.14
N PRO A 317 18.77 6.21 16.89
CA PRO A 317 17.51 6.83 16.55
C PRO A 317 17.50 7.27 15.08
N GLY A 318 16.51 6.79 14.33
CA GLY A 318 16.37 7.05 12.89
C GLY A 318 17.21 6.16 11.96
N VAL A 319 18.03 5.21 12.45
CA VAL A 319 18.80 4.30 11.58
C VAL A 319 18.57 2.86 11.96
N THR A 320 17.90 2.12 11.09
CA THR A 320 17.61 0.69 11.29
C THR A 320 18.36 -0.15 10.26
N LEU A 321 19.00 -1.22 10.72
CA LEU A 321 19.65 -2.24 9.91
C LEU A 321 18.85 -3.53 10.00
N GLY A 322 18.47 -4.07 8.85
CA GLY A 322 17.88 -5.39 8.71
C GLY A 322 18.82 -6.33 7.94
N LEU A 323 19.03 -7.52 8.45
CA LEU A 323 19.77 -8.59 7.80
C LEU A 323 18.86 -9.78 7.59
N GLY A 324 18.99 -10.48 6.46
CA GLY A 324 18.18 -11.65 6.16
C GLY A 324 18.96 -12.70 5.40
N ALA A 325 18.70 -13.95 5.71
CA ALA A 325 19.24 -15.09 4.98
C ALA A 325 18.13 -16.12 4.73
N SER A 326 18.16 -16.78 3.57
CA SER A 326 17.30 -17.91 3.23
C SER A 326 18.13 -19.02 2.67
N PHE A 327 17.86 -20.24 3.11
CA PHE A 327 18.58 -21.43 2.68
C PHE A 327 17.64 -22.61 2.56
N ASP A 328 17.94 -23.47 1.60
CA ASP A 328 17.28 -24.75 1.42
C ASP A 328 17.99 -25.78 2.32
N THR A 329 17.27 -26.29 3.32
CA THR A 329 17.81 -27.27 4.30
C THR A 329 17.94 -28.66 3.70
N GLN A 330 17.23 -28.96 2.59
CA GLN A 330 17.30 -30.25 1.91
C GLN A 330 18.46 -30.32 0.91
N ASN A 331 18.86 -29.18 0.33
CA ASN A 331 19.86 -29.07 -0.72
C ASN A 331 20.93 -28.02 -0.39
N LEU A 332 21.64 -28.21 0.73
CA LEU A 332 22.65 -27.25 1.21
C LEU A 332 23.83 -27.05 0.23
N ASN A 333 24.06 -28.01 -0.66
CA ASN A 333 25.16 -27.95 -1.64
C ASN A 333 24.78 -27.19 -2.94
N GLN A 334 23.54 -26.77 -3.10
CA GLN A 334 23.11 -26.01 -4.28
C GLN A 334 23.19 -24.51 -4.00
N ALA A 335 23.43 -23.70 -5.04
CA ALA A 335 23.51 -22.24 -4.96
C ALA A 335 22.14 -21.56 -4.80
N ALA A 336 21.22 -22.16 -4.04
CA ALA A 336 19.86 -21.63 -3.80
C ALA A 336 19.78 -20.67 -2.60
N HIS A 337 20.92 -20.38 -1.98
CA HIS A 337 20.97 -19.53 -0.78
C HIS A 337 20.89 -18.04 -1.14
N LYS A 338 20.10 -17.30 -0.40
CA LYS A 338 19.92 -15.86 -0.60
C LYS A 338 20.24 -15.12 0.69
N VAL A 339 21.05 -14.07 0.57
CA VAL A 339 21.36 -13.16 1.68
C VAL A 339 20.98 -11.75 1.26
N GLY A 340 20.51 -10.96 2.19
CA GLY A 340 20.16 -9.58 1.92
C GLY A 340 20.32 -8.68 3.14
N ALA A 341 20.53 -7.41 2.86
CA ALA A 341 20.63 -6.36 3.87
C ALA A 341 19.70 -5.19 3.52
N SER A 342 19.17 -4.55 4.54
CA SER A 342 18.31 -3.39 4.42
C SER A 342 18.77 -2.29 5.36
N PHE A 343 18.92 -1.08 4.83
CA PHE A 343 19.16 0.12 5.62
C PHE A 343 17.96 1.05 5.51
N THR A 344 17.44 1.49 6.66
CA THR A 344 16.36 2.48 6.72
C THR A 344 16.86 3.69 7.52
N PHE A 345 16.73 4.86 6.91
CA PHE A 345 17.06 6.16 7.52
C PHE A 345 15.76 6.96 7.67
N GLU A 346 15.47 7.42 8.87
CA GLU A 346 14.33 8.27 9.20
C GLU A 346 14.85 9.57 9.84
N GLY A 347 14.56 10.71 9.19
CA GLY A 347 14.97 12.04 9.61
C GLY A 347 13.83 13.05 9.59
#